data_c00396a505285dbb8fdf5e6239179a33
#
_entry.id   c00396a505285dbb8fdf5e6239179a33
#
_cell.length_a   1.000
_cell.length_b   1.000
_cell.length_c   1.000
_cell.angle_alpha   90.00
_cell.angle_beta   90.00
_cell.angle_gamma   90.00
#
_symmetry.space_group_name_H-M   'P 1'
#
loop_
_entity.id
_entity.type
_entity.pdbx_description
1 polymer ?
#
loop_
_entity_poly.entity_id
_entity_poly.type
_entity_poly.pdbx_seq_one_letter_code
_entity_poly.pdbx_strand_id
1 'polypeptide(L)'
;MPPARFAAVNLISDPIHGYIELTKRLAPGDSRAAGLPAEDAAEEDILDTAWLQRLRRISQLQSARWVFPTAEHSRFTHGLGVMHEAGLWGRQLYPSLAEALAATEPGMRPPSEGLVVETLRIAGLLHDVGHGPFAHFFDEQVLAAFPAPTDGRRPGGKALTHEDLSQLIIEHELGPLIRRLRRAPGDGLPTRDAFADGEAIDPAWVAYLVAKPRLDDPAMPRWIRWLQPLLSGVFTVDNLDYVRRDAYFTGVSAGPVDAERLRRYAFISERGLTLYEPGLAALEMFLTARLFMYQQVYFHRTVRGIDLDLAEVFAPSIRAIFGDGSPADDLGRYADLDEYALLHQAARWGRGEDVVLTPAPGDGRIAPHVAGIWRQILLRRPRWRAEAEVRAEFEVGPPPAEAVATLGAGEPGRVIIDLAVVDARPSAADADALLAVAGRDGRPARPLAEALGRLPAFALIGRRFVRVDGA
;
A
#
# COMPACT_ATOMS: atom_id res chain seq x y z
N MET A 1 22.57 -2.98 33.94
CA MET A 1 22.49 -2.63 32.51
C MET A 1 21.14 -3.13 31.98
N PRO A 2 20.46 -2.42 31.09
CA PRO A 2 19.24 -2.94 30.49
C PRO A 2 19.55 -4.24 29.74
N PRO A 3 18.55 -5.16 29.57
CA PRO A 3 18.73 -6.36 28.79
C PRO A 3 19.23 -6.05 27.37
N ALA A 4 20.07 -6.92 26.82
CA ALA A 4 20.75 -6.71 25.53
C ALA A 4 19.80 -6.36 24.39
N ARG A 5 18.57 -6.92 24.39
CA ARG A 5 17.55 -6.65 23.35
C ARG A 5 17.19 -5.17 23.21
N PHE A 6 17.06 -4.43 24.34
CA PHE A 6 16.70 -3.00 24.29
C PHE A 6 17.82 -2.07 23.81
N ALA A 7 19.00 -2.59 23.67
CA ALA A 7 20.11 -1.78 23.19
C ALA A 7 20.27 -1.84 21.66
N ALA A 8 19.66 -2.84 21.02
CA ALA A 8 19.75 -3.04 19.57
C ALA A 8 18.45 -2.69 18.83
N VAL A 9 17.35 -2.45 19.55
CA VAL A 9 16.05 -2.13 18.98
C VAL A 9 15.41 -0.93 19.68
N ASN A 10 14.63 -0.17 18.92
CA ASN A 10 13.66 0.78 19.42
C ASN A 10 12.27 0.15 19.37
N LEU A 11 11.39 0.59 20.29
CA LEU A 11 9.99 0.16 20.34
C LEU A 11 9.10 1.34 19.99
N ILE A 12 8.20 1.14 19.03
CA ILE A 12 7.13 2.08 18.70
C ILE A 12 5.81 1.48 19.16
N SER A 13 5.04 2.22 19.94
CA SER A 13 3.67 1.82 20.31
C SER A 13 2.74 2.00 19.11
N ASP A 14 1.94 0.98 18.81
CA ASP A 14 0.98 0.98 17.72
C ASP A 14 -0.36 0.39 18.20
N PRO A 15 -1.51 1.03 17.92
CA PRO A 15 -2.80 0.58 18.44
C PRO A 15 -3.29 -0.74 17.84
N ILE A 16 -2.72 -1.17 16.70
CA ILE A 16 -3.11 -2.39 15.99
C ILE A 16 -2.19 -3.55 16.35
N HIS A 17 -0.89 -3.28 16.46
CA HIS A 17 0.16 -4.30 16.64
C HIS A 17 0.74 -4.34 18.06
N GLY A 18 0.35 -3.40 18.93
CA GLY A 18 0.93 -3.24 20.26
C GLY A 18 2.29 -2.56 20.20
N TYR A 19 3.36 -3.31 19.98
CA TYR A 19 4.70 -2.76 19.85
C TYR A 19 5.36 -3.24 18.55
N ILE A 20 5.90 -2.29 17.81
CA ILE A 20 6.71 -2.52 16.61
C ILE A 20 8.17 -2.32 16.98
N GLU A 21 8.98 -3.36 16.77
CA GLU A 21 10.41 -3.29 16.96
C GLU A 21 11.10 -2.75 15.70
N LEU A 22 12.10 -1.90 15.92
CA LEU A 22 12.97 -1.35 14.87
C LEU A 22 14.41 -1.56 15.23
N THR A 23 15.24 -1.92 14.27
CA THR A 23 16.68 -1.90 14.46
C THR A 23 17.15 -0.45 14.61
N LYS A 24 18.07 -0.22 15.54
CA LYS A 24 18.72 1.08 15.74
C LYS A 24 20.22 0.99 15.54
N ARG A 25 20.84 2.11 15.19
CA ARG A 25 22.29 2.20 15.05
C ARG A 25 22.96 1.82 16.36
N LEU A 26 23.93 0.92 16.30
CA LEU A 26 24.72 0.54 17.46
C LEU A 26 25.85 1.56 17.67
N ALA A 27 26.16 1.86 18.94
CA ALA A 27 27.24 2.78 19.27
C ALA A 27 28.59 2.20 18.82
N PRO A 28 29.55 3.03 18.37
CA PRO A 28 30.90 2.58 18.09
C PRO A 28 31.52 1.88 19.30
N GLY A 29 32.08 0.68 19.09
CA GLY A 29 32.65 -0.13 20.17
C GLY A 29 31.66 -0.98 20.97
N ASP A 30 30.38 -0.99 20.58
CA ASP A 30 29.40 -1.91 21.16
C ASP A 30 29.76 -3.35 20.76
N SER A 31 29.88 -4.24 21.75
CA SER A 31 30.24 -5.65 21.51
C SER A 31 29.25 -6.40 20.62
N ARG A 32 28.01 -5.90 20.51
CA ARG A 32 26.95 -6.44 19.60
C ARG A 32 27.18 -6.06 18.15
N ALA A 33 27.97 -5.00 17.90
CA ALA A 33 28.43 -4.64 16.57
C ALA A 33 29.61 -5.51 16.10
N ALA A 34 30.09 -6.44 16.95
CA ALA A 34 31.16 -7.34 16.58
C ALA A 34 30.73 -8.21 15.39
N GLY A 35 31.46 -8.09 14.28
CA GLY A 35 31.14 -8.76 13.02
C GLY A 35 30.26 -7.95 12.05
N LEU A 36 29.72 -6.78 12.46
CA LEU A 36 29.05 -5.88 11.54
C LEU A 36 30.08 -4.89 10.92
N PRO A 37 29.92 -4.51 9.64
CA PRO A 37 30.73 -3.45 9.03
C PRO A 37 30.59 -2.13 9.80
N ALA A 38 31.66 -1.33 9.82
CA ALA A 38 31.66 -0.05 10.53
C ALA A 38 30.61 0.96 9.98
N GLU A 39 30.17 0.74 8.74
CA GLU A 39 29.21 1.58 8.03
C GLU A 39 27.82 0.93 7.89
N ASP A 40 27.46 -0.07 8.74
CA ASP A 40 26.13 -0.66 8.69
C ASP A 40 25.05 0.40 8.95
N ALA A 41 23.88 0.20 8.35
CA ALA A 41 22.68 0.98 8.58
C ALA A 41 21.67 0.19 9.42
N ALA A 42 20.74 0.90 10.01
CA ALA A 42 19.60 0.35 10.74
C ALA A 42 18.28 0.82 10.09
N GLU A 43 17.16 0.19 10.41
CA GLU A 43 15.85 0.63 9.94
C GLU A 43 15.55 2.08 10.33
N GLU A 44 16.03 2.55 11.49
CA GLU A 44 15.85 3.95 11.89
C GLU A 44 16.51 4.94 10.91
N ASP A 45 17.61 4.56 10.24
CA ASP A 45 18.25 5.42 9.24
C ASP A 45 17.37 5.59 7.98
N ILE A 46 16.61 4.57 7.61
CA ILE A 46 15.64 4.63 6.52
C ILE A 46 14.43 5.46 6.95
N LEU A 47 13.93 5.22 8.17
CA LEU A 47 12.80 5.96 8.72
C LEU A 47 13.05 7.46 8.79
N ASP A 48 14.27 7.87 9.11
CA ASP A 48 14.64 9.28 9.27
C ASP A 48 14.94 9.98 7.94
N THR A 49 14.81 9.29 6.81
CA THR A 49 14.93 9.94 5.50
C THR A 49 13.75 10.88 5.22
N ALA A 50 13.98 11.89 4.40
CA ALA A 50 12.95 12.82 3.95
C ALA A 50 11.77 12.08 3.27
N TRP A 51 12.07 10.99 2.53
CA TRP A 51 11.08 10.17 1.85
C TRP A 51 10.08 9.52 2.80
N LEU A 52 10.54 8.92 3.89
CA LEU A 52 9.66 8.29 4.87
C LEU A 52 8.94 9.34 5.73
N GLN A 53 9.65 10.40 6.15
CA GLN A 53 9.06 11.48 6.95
C GLN A 53 7.98 12.25 6.18
N ARG A 54 8.07 12.31 4.84
CA ARG A 54 7.02 12.86 3.95
C ARG A 54 5.69 12.13 4.12
N LEU A 55 5.69 10.81 4.30
CA LEU A 55 4.47 10.01 4.48
C LEU A 55 3.66 10.38 5.72
N ARG A 56 4.25 11.06 6.73
CA ARG A 56 3.50 11.64 7.86
C ARG A 56 2.54 12.74 7.43
N ARG A 57 2.78 13.36 6.29
CA ARG A 57 2.00 14.46 5.74
C ARG A 57 1.09 14.03 4.59
N ILE A 58 0.91 12.71 4.42
CA ILE A 58 -0.03 12.11 3.47
C ILE A 58 -1.00 11.23 4.26
N SER A 59 -2.29 11.55 4.20
CA SER A 59 -3.34 10.81 4.90
C SER A 59 -3.53 9.43 4.28
N GLN A 60 -3.74 8.40 5.11
CA GLN A 60 -4.09 7.06 4.65
C GLN A 60 -5.44 7.04 3.93
N LEU A 61 -6.43 7.72 4.49
CA LEU A 61 -7.82 7.66 4.04
C LEU A 61 -8.25 8.83 3.14
N GLN A 62 -7.32 9.62 2.61
CA GLN A 62 -7.62 10.66 1.61
C GLN A 62 -8.79 11.56 2.07
N SER A 63 -9.82 11.74 1.23
CA SER A 63 -11.03 12.53 1.52
C SER A 63 -11.91 11.90 2.61
N ALA A 64 -11.82 10.58 2.86
CA ALA A 64 -12.65 9.90 3.86
C ALA A 64 -12.41 10.44 5.29
N ARG A 65 -11.22 10.96 5.61
CA ARG A 65 -10.94 11.61 6.90
C ARG A 65 -11.86 12.81 7.18
N TRP A 66 -12.38 13.46 6.16
CA TRP A 66 -13.34 14.54 6.34
C TRP A 66 -14.76 14.07 6.66
N VAL A 67 -15.01 12.78 6.48
CA VAL A 67 -16.28 12.11 6.81
C VAL A 67 -16.17 11.36 8.14
N PHE A 68 -15.02 10.73 8.39
CA PHE A 68 -14.69 10.01 9.62
C PHE A 68 -13.66 10.80 10.43
N PRO A 69 -14.08 11.62 11.41
CA PRO A 69 -13.20 12.64 12.01
C PRO A 69 -11.98 12.09 12.77
N THR A 70 -12.02 10.83 13.20
CA THR A 70 -10.90 10.18 13.88
C THR A 70 -9.91 9.51 12.92
N ALA A 71 -10.23 9.46 11.63
CA ALA A 71 -9.43 8.80 10.60
C ALA A 71 -8.28 9.70 10.07
N GLU A 72 -7.49 10.25 10.98
CA GLU A 72 -6.38 11.18 10.72
C GLU A 72 -5.00 10.49 10.71
N HIS A 73 -4.97 9.15 10.65
CA HIS A 73 -3.72 8.41 10.56
C HIS A 73 -3.07 8.57 9.17
N SER A 74 -1.75 8.55 9.19
CA SER A 74 -0.93 8.81 8.01
C SER A 74 -0.43 7.51 7.37
N ARG A 75 0.02 7.59 6.12
CA ARG A 75 0.71 6.50 5.45
C ARG A 75 1.99 6.07 6.15
N PHE A 76 2.62 6.96 6.90
CA PHE A 76 3.76 6.61 7.73
C PHE A 76 3.41 5.55 8.79
N THR A 77 2.31 5.73 9.51
CA THR A 77 1.90 4.77 10.56
C THR A 77 1.44 3.44 9.95
N HIS A 78 0.79 3.49 8.78
CA HIS A 78 0.46 2.30 8.01
C HIS A 78 1.72 1.55 7.54
N GLY A 79 2.69 2.24 6.94
CA GLY A 79 3.96 1.62 6.50
C GLY A 79 4.71 0.92 7.63
N LEU A 80 4.70 1.48 8.85
CA LEU A 80 5.25 0.82 10.04
C LEU A 80 4.50 -0.48 10.37
N GLY A 81 3.18 -0.48 10.28
CA GLY A 81 2.35 -1.67 10.52
C GLY A 81 2.60 -2.76 9.47
N VAL A 82 2.69 -2.37 8.19
CA VAL A 82 3.01 -3.29 7.09
C VAL A 82 4.41 -3.89 7.24
N MET A 83 5.40 -3.08 7.62
CA MET A 83 6.74 -3.56 7.96
C MET A 83 6.71 -4.62 9.06
N HIS A 84 5.95 -4.37 10.13
CA HIS A 84 5.82 -5.31 11.24
C HIS A 84 5.19 -6.63 10.79
N GLU A 85 4.03 -6.57 10.10
CA GLU A 85 3.38 -7.76 9.55
C GLU A 85 4.32 -8.53 8.62
N ALA A 86 5.01 -7.85 7.71
CA ALA A 86 5.96 -8.48 6.79
C ALA A 86 7.07 -9.25 7.54
N GLY A 87 7.57 -8.70 8.64
CA GLY A 87 8.53 -9.37 9.51
C GLY A 87 7.97 -10.64 10.17
N LEU A 88 6.74 -10.58 10.68
CA LEU A 88 6.06 -11.74 11.27
C LEU A 88 5.84 -12.86 10.22
N TRP A 89 5.45 -12.50 9.01
CA TRP A 89 5.32 -13.44 7.89
C TRP A 89 6.66 -14.02 7.46
N GLY A 90 7.71 -13.21 7.37
CA GLY A 90 9.05 -13.68 7.04
C GLY A 90 9.54 -14.76 7.99
N ARG A 91 9.40 -14.53 9.30
CA ARG A 91 9.77 -15.52 10.33
C ARG A 91 8.96 -16.80 10.25
N GLN A 92 7.65 -16.69 10.05
CA GLN A 92 6.76 -17.84 9.96
C GLN A 92 7.05 -18.71 8.73
N LEU A 93 7.36 -18.09 7.59
CA LEU A 93 7.56 -18.78 6.34
C LEU A 93 8.98 -19.33 6.17
N TYR A 94 9.97 -18.76 6.88
CA TYR A 94 11.38 -19.08 6.66
C TYR A 94 11.73 -20.57 6.75
N PRO A 95 11.28 -21.36 7.75
CA PRO A 95 11.62 -22.78 7.83
C PRO A 95 11.21 -23.55 6.56
N SER A 96 9.97 -23.38 6.10
CA SER A 96 9.48 -24.03 4.89
C SER A 96 10.10 -23.46 3.61
N LEU A 97 10.46 -22.18 3.59
CA LEU A 97 11.19 -21.55 2.48
C LEU A 97 12.57 -22.20 2.31
N ALA A 98 13.31 -22.36 3.40
CA ALA A 98 14.64 -22.98 3.38
C ALA A 98 14.58 -24.44 2.91
N GLU A 99 13.58 -25.20 3.39
CA GLU A 99 13.34 -26.60 2.98
C GLU A 99 12.99 -26.68 1.48
N ALA A 100 12.06 -25.86 1.01
CA ALA A 100 11.63 -25.86 -0.38
C ALA A 100 12.75 -25.43 -1.34
N LEU A 101 13.59 -24.46 -0.95
CA LEU A 101 14.77 -24.06 -1.73
C LEU A 101 15.80 -25.19 -1.80
N ALA A 102 16.10 -25.85 -0.69
CA ALA A 102 17.02 -26.99 -0.67
C ALA A 102 16.55 -28.14 -1.57
N ALA A 103 15.24 -28.37 -1.66
CA ALA A 103 14.64 -29.39 -2.52
C ALA A 103 14.68 -29.01 -4.01
N THR A 104 14.44 -27.71 -4.33
CA THR A 104 14.33 -27.25 -5.73
C THR A 104 15.64 -26.77 -6.35
N GLU A 105 16.60 -26.37 -5.52
CA GLU A 105 17.92 -25.87 -5.94
C GLU A 105 19.04 -26.58 -5.16
N PRO A 106 19.26 -27.88 -5.44
CA PRO A 106 20.27 -28.67 -4.71
C PRO A 106 21.66 -28.05 -4.83
N GLY A 107 22.33 -27.86 -3.67
CA GLY A 107 23.67 -27.27 -3.61
C GLY A 107 23.68 -25.71 -3.47
N MET A 108 22.55 -25.03 -3.59
CA MET A 108 22.45 -23.64 -3.24
C MET A 108 22.18 -23.49 -1.73
N ARG A 109 22.95 -22.63 -1.08
CA ARG A 109 22.69 -22.27 0.32
C ARG A 109 21.46 -21.34 0.38
N PRO A 110 20.41 -21.67 1.15
CA PRO A 110 19.31 -20.74 1.38
C PRO A 110 19.82 -19.42 1.99
N PRO A 111 19.16 -18.29 1.70
CA PRO A 111 19.45 -17.03 2.37
C PRO A 111 19.24 -17.17 3.88
N SER A 112 19.97 -16.37 4.67
CA SER A 112 19.77 -16.37 6.13
C SER A 112 18.37 -15.88 6.51
N GLU A 113 17.85 -16.31 7.67
CA GLU A 113 16.56 -15.84 8.17
C GLU A 113 16.52 -14.32 8.30
N GLY A 114 17.60 -13.73 8.86
CA GLY A 114 17.73 -12.29 9.00
C GLY A 114 17.60 -11.56 7.68
N LEU A 115 18.24 -12.04 6.62
CA LEU A 115 18.14 -11.44 5.27
C LEU A 115 16.71 -11.50 4.73
N VAL A 116 16.05 -12.64 4.84
CA VAL A 116 14.66 -12.82 4.36
C VAL A 116 13.70 -11.90 5.11
N VAL A 117 13.78 -11.90 6.43
CA VAL A 117 12.91 -11.09 7.29
C VAL A 117 13.11 -9.61 7.03
N GLU A 118 14.36 -9.15 6.98
CA GLU A 118 14.65 -7.73 6.78
C GLU A 118 14.26 -7.26 5.37
N THR A 119 14.49 -8.08 4.34
CA THR A 119 14.06 -7.75 2.97
C THR A 119 12.55 -7.55 2.90
N LEU A 120 11.75 -8.42 3.52
CA LEU A 120 10.30 -8.28 3.58
C LEU A 120 9.88 -7.06 4.41
N ARG A 121 10.54 -6.80 5.54
CA ARG A 121 10.27 -5.64 6.38
C ARG A 121 10.47 -4.33 5.62
N ILE A 122 11.61 -4.21 4.93
CA ILE A 122 11.92 -3.03 4.12
C ILE A 122 10.95 -2.90 2.94
N ALA A 123 10.57 -4.00 2.27
CA ALA A 123 9.56 -3.96 1.23
C ALA A 123 8.20 -3.49 1.79
N GLY A 124 7.78 -3.99 2.96
CA GLY A 124 6.56 -3.55 3.63
C GLY A 124 6.62 -2.07 4.05
N LEU A 125 7.76 -1.58 4.54
CA LEU A 125 7.94 -0.17 4.92
C LEU A 125 7.83 0.77 3.72
N LEU A 126 8.39 0.36 2.57
CA LEU A 126 8.60 1.22 1.41
C LEU A 126 7.55 1.04 0.30
N HIS A 127 6.56 0.13 0.45
CA HIS A 127 5.61 -0.17 -0.61
C HIS A 127 4.85 1.05 -1.10
N ASP A 128 4.56 1.99 -0.21
CA ASP A 128 3.78 3.21 -0.42
C ASP A 128 4.62 4.49 -0.52
N VAL A 129 5.96 4.40 -0.54
CA VAL A 129 6.85 5.59 -0.48
C VAL A 129 6.66 6.53 -1.67
N GLY A 130 6.18 6.01 -2.79
CA GLY A 130 5.90 6.75 -4.02
C GLY A 130 4.56 7.48 -4.06
N HIS A 131 3.68 7.36 -3.06
CA HIS A 131 2.40 8.07 -3.06
C HIS A 131 2.55 9.59 -2.99
N GLY A 132 1.71 10.29 -3.78
CA GLY A 132 1.52 11.73 -3.71
C GLY A 132 0.37 12.16 -2.80
N PRO A 133 0.04 13.48 -2.77
CA PRO A 133 -1.11 13.98 -2.03
C PRO A 133 -2.39 13.25 -2.41
N PHE A 134 -3.22 12.84 -1.44
CA PHE A 134 -4.42 12.04 -1.68
C PHE A 134 -4.19 10.70 -2.38
N ALA A 135 -2.96 10.19 -2.34
CA ALA A 135 -2.59 8.81 -2.69
C ALA A 135 -3.17 8.32 -4.05
N HIS A 136 -4.04 7.30 -4.05
CA HIS A 136 -4.61 6.75 -5.30
C HIS A 136 -5.36 7.80 -6.14
N PHE A 137 -5.90 8.82 -5.50
CA PHE A 137 -6.52 9.92 -6.23
C PHE A 137 -5.47 10.71 -7.05
N PHE A 138 -4.25 10.84 -6.53
CA PHE A 138 -3.12 11.40 -7.27
C PHE A 138 -2.74 10.54 -8.47
N ASP A 139 -2.76 9.22 -8.33
CA ASP A 139 -2.48 8.29 -9.43
C ASP A 139 -3.48 8.51 -10.57
N GLU A 140 -4.77 8.53 -10.24
CA GLU A 140 -5.86 8.67 -11.21
C GLU A 140 -5.88 10.04 -11.89
N GLN A 141 -5.66 11.11 -11.14
CA GLN A 141 -5.87 12.48 -11.61
C GLN A 141 -4.60 13.14 -12.17
N VAL A 142 -3.42 12.64 -11.80
CA VAL A 142 -2.13 13.25 -12.17
C VAL A 142 -1.21 12.24 -12.85
N LEU A 143 -0.85 11.14 -12.19
CA LEU A 143 0.13 10.20 -12.73
C LEU A 143 -0.34 9.52 -14.02
N ALA A 144 -1.64 9.26 -14.15
CA ALA A 144 -2.22 8.65 -15.36
C ALA A 144 -1.95 9.44 -16.65
N ALA A 145 -1.59 10.71 -16.56
CA ALA A 145 -1.22 11.55 -17.70
C ALA A 145 0.23 11.30 -18.21
N PHE A 146 1.04 10.58 -17.45
CA PHE A 146 2.45 10.34 -17.79
C PHE A 146 2.68 8.86 -18.11
N PRO A 147 3.60 8.54 -19.02
CA PRO A 147 3.98 7.15 -19.27
C PRO A 147 4.82 6.60 -18.12
N ALA A 148 4.64 5.34 -17.81
CA ALA A 148 5.54 4.64 -16.90
C ALA A 148 6.96 4.54 -17.48
N PRO A 149 8.02 4.59 -16.64
CA PRO A 149 9.40 4.40 -17.10
C PRO A 149 9.56 3.07 -17.84
N THR A 150 10.29 3.08 -18.95
CA THR A 150 10.62 1.89 -19.73
C THR A 150 11.97 1.35 -19.28
N ASP A 151 12.00 0.51 -18.29
CA ASP A 151 13.22 -0.15 -17.79
C ASP A 151 13.43 -1.56 -18.35
N GLY A 152 12.64 -1.97 -19.34
CA GLY A 152 12.65 -3.32 -19.91
C GLY A 152 11.98 -4.41 -19.07
N ARG A 153 11.61 -4.12 -17.83
CA ARG A 153 10.91 -5.04 -16.93
C ARG A 153 9.39 -5.01 -17.09
N ARG A 154 8.86 -3.95 -17.73
CA ARG A 154 7.43 -3.72 -17.92
C ARG A 154 7.05 -3.58 -19.37
N PRO A 155 5.84 -4.02 -19.74
CA PRO A 155 5.28 -3.69 -21.06
C PRO A 155 5.17 -2.17 -21.20
N GLY A 156 5.81 -1.60 -22.22
CA GLY A 156 5.67 -0.16 -22.51
C GLY A 156 4.23 0.25 -22.76
N GLY A 157 3.93 1.54 -22.52
CA GLY A 157 2.62 2.15 -22.82
C GLY A 157 1.60 2.13 -21.69
N LYS A 158 1.97 1.71 -20.47
CA LYS A 158 1.13 1.89 -19.27
C LYS A 158 1.32 3.29 -18.69
N ALA A 159 0.30 3.76 -18.00
CA ALA A 159 0.37 4.99 -17.21
C ALA A 159 1.30 4.81 -16.01
N LEU A 160 1.94 5.90 -15.60
CA LEU A 160 2.74 5.99 -14.39
C LEU A 160 1.86 5.75 -13.14
N THR A 161 2.38 5.01 -12.17
CA THR A 161 1.72 4.75 -10.89
C THR A 161 2.64 5.07 -9.70
N HIS A 162 2.07 5.14 -8.49
CA HIS A 162 2.87 5.32 -7.28
C HIS A 162 3.81 4.13 -7.02
N GLU A 163 3.46 2.92 -7.45
CA GLU A 163 4.36 1.77 -7.36
C GLU A 163 5.59 1.94 -8.26
N ASP A 164 5.44 2.59 -9.42
CA ASP A 164 6.57 2.95 -10.28
C ASP A 164 7.50 3.94 -9.58
N LEU A 165 6.92 4.98 -8.98
CA LEU A 165 7.66 5.95 -8.19
C LEU A 165 8.31 5.31 -6.95
N SER A 166 7.61 4.39 -6.26
CA SER A 166 8.19 3.64 -5.15
C SER A 166 9.44 2.88 -5.57
N GLN A 167 9.43 2.20 -6.72
CA GLN A 167 10.58 1.47 -7.23
C GLN A 167 11.75 2.41 -7.56
N LEU A 168 11.49 3.55 -8.22
CA LEU A 168 12.52 4.55 -8.49
C LEU A 168 13.16 5.09 -7.20
N ILE A 169 12.34 5.42 -6.20
CA ILE A 169 12.83 5.90 -4.90
C ILE A 169 13.64 4.83 -4.18
N ILE A 170 13.17 3.58 -4.17
CA ILE A 170 13.87 2.45 -3.55
C ILE A 170 15.23 2.22 -4.19
N GLU A 171 15.32 2.20 -5.52
CA GLU A 171 16.56 1.88 -6.23
C GLU A 171 17.56 3.03 -6.21
N HIS A 172 17.09 4.27 -6.45
CA HIS A 172 17.97 5.42 -6.69
C HIS A 172 18.25 6.25 -5.43
N GLU A 173 17.23 6.45 -4.57
CA GLU A 173 17.36 7.34 -3.42
C GLU A 173 17.73 6.56 -2.14
N LEU A 174 17.04 5.43 -1.87
CA LEU A 174 17.21 4.65 -0.64
C LEU A 174 18.17 3.46 -0.80
N GLY A 175 18.51 3.10 -2.04
CA GLY A 175 19.37 1.96 -2.35
C GLY A 175 20.69 1.93 -1.59
N PRO A 176 21.44 3.03 -1.45
CA PRO A 176 22.68 3.06 -0.65
C PRO A 176 22.49 2.69 0.83
N LEU A 177 21.36 3.08 1.46
CA LEU A 177 21.04 2.70 2.83
C LEU A 177 20.62 1.24 2.93
N ILE A 178 19.75 0.79 2.03
CA ILE A 178 19.25 -0.59 1.97
C ILE A 178 20.40 -1.59 1.87
N ARG A 179 21.40 -1.33 1.01
CA ARG A 179 22.59 -2.19 0.86
C ARG A 179 23.45 -2.28 2.11
N ARG A 180 23.29 -1.37 3.05
CA ARG A 180 24.08 -1.33 4.31
C ARG A 180 23.38 -1.99 5.49
N LEU A 181 22.13 -2.41 5.35
CA LEU A 181 21.44 -3.19 6.37
C LEU A 181 22.12 -4.57 6.54
N ARG A 182 22.25 -5.04 7.78
CA ARG A 182 22.93 -6.31 8.09
C ARG A 182 22.18 -7.19 9.07
N ARG A 183 21.02 -6.80 9.53
CA ARG A 183 20.23 -7.54 10.50
C ARG A 183 18.76 -7.10 10.50
N ALA A 184 17.89 -8.02 10.89
CA ALA A 184 16.50 -7.76 11.27
C ALA A 184 16.38 -7.53 12.80
N PRO A 185 15.30 -6.94 13.30
CA PRO A 185 15.00 -6.92 14.73
C PRO A 185 14.74 -8.35 15.23
N GLY A 186 15.19 -8.65 16.46
CA GLY A 186 15.00 -9.96 17.04
C GLY A 186 15.21 -10.01 18.54
N ASP A 187 15.00 -11.18 19.12
CA ASP A 187 15.00 -11.43 20.58
C ASP A 187 16.36 -11.27 21.27
N GLY A 188 17.31 -10.63 20.61
CA GLY A 188 18.65 -10.34 21.14
C GLY A 188 19.64 -11.49 21.01
N LEU A 189 19.33 -12.49 20.18
CA LEU A 189 20.27 -13.50 19.74
C LEU A 189 20.91 -13.03 18.42
N PRO A 190 22.17 -12.54 18.43
CA PRO A 190 22.80 -11.94 17.24
C PRO A 190 22.86 -12.89 16.04
N THR A 191 22.88 -14.18 16.27
CA THR A 191 23.10 -15.20 15.24
C THR A 191 21.89 -15.51 14.36
N ARG A 192 20.65 -15.28 14.82
CA ARG A 192 19.44 -15.56 14.05
C ARG A 192 19.01 -14.38 13.19
N ASP A 193 19.19 -13.18 13.71
CA ASP A 193 18.69 -11.95 13.11
C ASP A 193 19.72 -11.25 12.21
N ALA A 194 21.01 -11.59 12.37
CA ALA A 194 22.09 -11.11 11.51
C ALA A 194 22.08 -11.83 10.15
N PHE A 195 22.50 -11.11 9.12
CA PHE A 195 22.75 -11.72 7.81
C PHE A 195 23.99 -12.62 7.89
N ALA A 196 24.03 -13.63 7.03
CA ALA A 196 25.23 -14.43 6.89
C ALA A 196 26.35 -13.62 6.21
N ASP A 197 27.61 -14.08 6.39
CA ASP A 197 28.77 -13.42 5.80
C ASP A 197 28.62 -13.25 4.28
N GLY A 198 28.82 -12.02 3.81
CA GLY A 198 28.70 -11.64 2.40
C GLY A 198 27.27 -11.37 1.92
N GLU A 199 26.25 -11.56 2.74
CA GLU A 199 24.88 -11.23 2.39
C GLU A 199 24.61 -9.73 2.51
N ALA A 200 23.80 -9.21 1.59
CA ALA A 200 23.26 -7.86 1.60
C ALA A 200 21.93 -7.83 0.86
N ILE A 201 21.05 -6.90 1.22
CA ILE A 201 19.82 -6.66 0.48
C ILE A 201 20.15 -5.94 -0.82
N ASP A 202 19.73 -6.51 -1.95
CA ASP A 202 19.71 -5.78 -3.20
C ASP A 202 18.42 -4.94 -3.27
N PRO A 203 18.51 -3.62 -3.43
CA PRO A 203 17.35 -2.75 -3.60
C PRO A 203 16.40 -3.19 -4.73
N ALA A 204 16.94 -3.83 -5.77
CA ALA A 204 16.13 -4.39 -6.85
C ALA A 204 15.18 -5.51 -6.37
N TRP A 205 15.55 -6.27 -5.32
CA TRP A 205 14.63 -7.25 -4.70
C TRP A 205 13.46 -6.55 -4.02
N VAL A 206 13.73 -5.48 -3.29
CA VAL A 206 12.70 -4.67 -2.62
C VAL A 206 11.78 -4.04 -3.66
N ALA A 207 12.33 -3.42 -4.70
CA ALA A 207 11.57 -2.84 -5.80
C ALA A 207 10.70 -3.88 -6.52
N TYR A 208 11.22 -5.09 -6.75
CA TYR A 208 10.46 -6.20 -7.34
C TYR A 208 9.29 -6.64 -6.46
N LEU A 209 9.49 -6.73 -5.14
CA LEU A 209 8.44 -7.15 -4.20
C LEU A 209 7.27 -6.15 -4.16
N VAL A 210 7.53 -4.85 -4.28
CA VAL A 210 6.50 -3.80 -4.22
C VAL A 210 5.83 -3.54 -5.58
N ALA A 211 6.37 -4.10 -6.67
CA ALA A 211 5.86 -3.86 -8.02
C ALA A 211 4.43 -4.37 -8.20
N LYS A 212 3.56 -3.53 -8.77
CA LYS A 212 2.20 -3.89 -9.20
C LYS A 212 1.98 -3.36 -10.63
N PRO A 213 1.42 -4.13 -11.55
CA PRO A 213 1.11 -5.55 -11.40
C PRO A 213 2.36 -6.40 -11.13
N ARG A 214 2.15 -7.59 -10.60
CA ARG A 214 3.22 -8.55 -10.34
C ARG A 214 4.10 -8.73 -11.58
N LEU A 215 5.41 -8.64 -11.37
CA LEU A 215 6.40 -8.92 -12.41
C LEU A 215 6.72 -10.43 -12.43
N ASP A 216 6.85 -10.97 -13.62
CA ASP A 216 7.41 -12.31 -13.81
C ASP A 216 8.82 -12.14 -14.39
N ASP A 217 9.79 -12.01 -13.51
CA ASP A 217 11.20 -11.87 -13.88
C ASP A 217 11.98 -13.12 -13.41
N PRO A 218 12.33 -14.03 -14.31
CA PRO A 218 13.08 -15.23 -13.97
C PRO A 218 14.51 -14.94 -13.49
N ALA A 219 15.05 -13.74 -13.72
CA ALA A 219 16.35 -13.32 -13.21
C ALA A 219 16.36 -13.04 -11.71
N MET A 220 15.17 -12.76 -11.13
CA MET A 220 15.04 -12.60 -9.69
C MET A 220 15.24 -13.91 -8.95
N PRO A 221 15.92 -13.89 -7.78
CA PRO A 221 16.07 -15.09 -6.94
C PRO A 221 14.74 -15.78 -6.67
N ARG A 222 14.71 -17.11 -6.69
CA ARG A 222 13.46 -17.86 -6.51
C ARG A 222 12.73 -17.52 -5.22
N TRP A 223 13.48 -17.33 -4.13
CA TRP A 223 12.90 -17.00 -2.84
C TRP A 223 12.17 -15.64 -2.86
N ILE A 224 12.67 -14.65 -3.60
CA ILE A 224 12.00 -13.36 -3.81
C ILE A 224 10.69 -13.56 -4.59
N ARG A 225 10.74 -14.33 -5.68
CA ARG A 225 9.54 -14.63 -6.49
C ARG A 225 8.46 -15.37 -5.71
N TRP A 226 8.85 -16.30 -4.82
CA TRP A 226 7.91 -17.02 -3.97
C TRP A 226 7.29 -16.17 -2.86
N LEU A 227 7.97 -15.12 -2.43
CA LEU A 227 7.48 -14.18 -1.39
C LEU A 227 6.74 -12.97 -1.97
N GLN A 228 6.85 -12.68 -3.27
CA GLN A 228 6.17 -11.55 -3.91
C GLN A 228 4.64 -11.54 -3.66
N PRO A 229 3.93 -12.69 -3.63
CA PRO A 229 2.49 -12.70 -3.35
C PRO A 229 2.10 -12.12 -1.97
N LEU A 230 3.03 -11.99 -1.03
CA LEU A 230 2.78 -11.29 0.23
C LEU A 230 2.54 -9.78 0.06
N LEU A 231 2.97 -9.19 -1.07
CA LEU A 231 2.76 -7.78 -1.38
C LEU A 231 1.85 -7.55 -2.60
N SER A 232 1.64 -8.58 -3.44
CA SER A 232 0.82 -8.48 -4.65
C SER A 232 -0.09 -9.69 -4.89
N GLY A 233 -0.55 -10.35 -3.81
CA GLY A 233 -1.34 -11.59 -3.84
C GLY A 233 -2.82 -11.41 -3.51
N VAL A 234 -3.47 -12.54 -3.23
CA VAL A 234 -4.89 -12.65 -2.82
C VAL A 234 -5.16 -11.93 -1.51
N PHE A 235 -4.21 -12.04 -0.60
CA PHE A 235 -4.09 -11.22 0.60
C PHE A 235 -2.65 -10.70 0.66
N THR A 236 -2.47 -9.53 1.21
CA THR A 236 -1.14 -8.93 1.33
C THR A 236 -0.92 -8.44 2.76
N VAL A 237 0.34 -8.30 3.16
CA VAL A 237 0.67 -7.69 4.46
C VAL A 237 0.16 -6.24 4.55
N ASP A 238 0.08 -5.55 3.41
CA ASP A 238 -0.55 -4.25 3.24
C ASP A 238 -2.04 -4.29 3.63
N ASN A 239 -2.85 -5.14 2.98
CA ASN A 239 -4.28 -5.18 3.32
C ASN A 239 -4.58 -5.81 4.69
N LEU A 240 -3.72 -6.66 5.22
CA LEU A 240 -3.84 -7.14 6.59
C LEU A 240 -3.64 -6.02 7.63
N ASP A 241 -2.81 -5.00 7.33
CA ASP A 241 -2.68 -3.83 8.20
C ASP A 241 -3.84 -2.86 7.98
N TYR A 242 -4.08 -2.36 6.74
CA TYR A 242 -5.02 -1.26 6.55
C TYR A 242 -6.46 -1.65 6.91
N VAL A 243 -6.93 -2.86 6.66
CA VAL A 243 -8.30 -3.26 7.03
C VAL A 243 -8.53 -3.13 8.54
N ARG A 244 -7.55 -3.52 9.35
CA ARG A 244 -7.63 -3.39 10.81
C ARG A 244 -7.43 -1.96 11.28
N ARG A 245 -6.44 -1.26 10.71
CA ARG A 245 -6.07 0.13 11.06
C ARG A 245 -7.17 1.10 10.71
N ASP A 246 -7.68 1.02 9.50
CA ASP A 246 -8.77 1.90 9.03
C ASP A 246 -10.06 1.66 9.81
N ALA A 247 -10.38 0.38 10.10
CA ALA A 247 -11.51 0.05 10.96
C ALA A 247 -11.39 0.69 12.35
N TYR A 248 -10.20 0.60 12.96
CA TYR A 248 -9.93 1.20 14.27
C TYR A 248 -10.09 2.71 14.24
N PHE A 249 -9.42 3.40 13.30
CA PHE A 249 -9.43 4.86 13.25
C PHE A 249 -10.73 5.46 12.72
N THR A 250 -11.48 4.75 11.88
CA THR A 250 -12.83 5.21 11.46
C THR A 250 -13.91 4.92 12.50
N GLY A 251 -13.64 4.02 13.44
CA GLY A 251 -14.64 3.52 14.39
C GLY A 251 -15.67 2.57 13.74
N VAL A 252 -15.40 2.11 12.50
CA VAL A 252 -16.26 1.16 11.78
C VAL A 252 -15.81 -0.26 12.10
N SER A 253 -16.74 -1.10 12.56
CA SER A 253 -16.44 -2.50 12.82
C SER A 253 -16.37 -3.29 11.51
N ALA A 254 -15.16 -3.63 11.07
CA ALA A 254 -14.97 -4.45 9.86
C ALA A 254 -15.29 -5.94 10.07
N GLY A 255 -15.52 -6.36 11.28
CA GLY A 255 -15.63 -7.77 11.66
C GLY A 255 -14.28 -8.36 12.08
N PRO A 256 -14.26 -9.64 12.46
CA PRO A 256 -13.04 -10.29 12.93
C PRO A 256 -12.06 -10.53 11.79
N VAL A 257 -10.78 -10.20 12.02
CA VAL A 257 -9.66 -10.53 11.14
C VAL A 257 -8.65 -11.36 11.93
N ASP A 258 -8.57 -12.65 11.60
CA ASP A 258 -7.65 -13.61 12.25
C ASP A 258 -6.37 -13.74 11.41
N ALA A 259 -5.57 -12.66 11.39
CA ALA A 259 -4.30 -12.62 10.65
C ALA A 259 -3.29 -13.65 11.18
N GLU A 260 -3.32 -13.94 12.49
CA GLU A 260 -2.43 -14.95 13.06
C GLU A 260 -2.75 -16.35 12.56
N ARG A 261 -4.04 -16.71 12.52
CA ARG A 261 -4.47 -18.01 11.98
C ARG A 261 -4.08 -18.14 10.50
N LEU A 262 -4.31 -17.11 9.70
CA LEU A 262 -3.92 -17.09 8.29
C LEU A 262 -2.41 -17.35 8.14
N ARG A 263 -1.58 -16.64 8.92
CA ARG A 263 -0.13 -16.78 8.92
C ARG A 263 0.31 -18.19 9.36
N ARG A 264 -0.28 -18.74 10.43
CA ARG A 264 0.10 -20.06 10.95
C ARG A 264 -0.21 -21.22 10.02
N TYR A 265 -1.20 -21.08 9.15
CA TYR A 265 -1.54 -22.08 8.14
C TYR A 265 -0.87 -21.83 6.78
N ALA A 266 -0.05 -20.80 6.65
CA ALA A 266 0.71 -20.50 5.45
C ALA A 266 2.13 -21.10 5.55
N PHE A 267 2.65 -21.56 4.42
CA PHE A 267 4.02 -22.08 4.26
C PHE A 267 4.47 -21.93 2.80
N ILE A 268 5.76 -22.12 2.56
CA ILE A 268 6.29 -22.16 1.21
C ILE A 268 6.41 -23.63 0.79
N SER A 269 5.83 -23.95 -0.37
CA SER A 269 6.02 -25.23 -1.06
C SER A 269 6.83 -25.03 -2.35
N GLU A 270 7.07 -26.07 -3.10
CA GLU A 270 7.69 -26.00 -4.45
C GLU A 270 6.88 -25.12 -5.43
N ARG A 271 5.60 -24.82 -5.11
CA ARG A 271 4.74 -23.93 -5.88
C ARG A 271 4.81 -22.47 -5.41
N GLY A 272 5.58 -22.16 -4.37
CA GLY A 272 5.65 -20.85 -3.70
C GLY A 272 4.70 -20.76 -2.51
N LEU A 273 4.13 -19.57 -2.28
CA LEU A 273 3.23 -19.31 -1.14
C LEU A 273 2.01 -20.24 -1.19
N THR A 274 1.84 -21.00 -0.12
CA THR A 274 0.82 -22.05 -0.03
C THR A 274 0.06 -21.89 1.27
N LEU A 275 -1.27 -22.02 1.21
CA LEU A 275 -2.15 -22.04 2.37
C LEU A 275 -2.66 -23.47 2.61
N TYR A 276 -2.51 -23.96 3.85
CA TYR A 276 -3.14 -25.23 4.25
C TYR A 276 -4.66 -25.03 4.40
N GLU A 277 -5.44 -25.96 3.86
CA GLU A 277 -6.92 -25.88 3.77
C GLU A 277 -7.64 -25.35 5.01
N PRO A 278 -7.29 -25.74 6.27
CA PRO A 278 -7.92 -25.16 7.47
C PRO A 278 -7.74 -23.65 7.65
N GLY A 279 -6.81 -23.02 6.95
CA GLY A 279 -6.60 -21.57 6.92
C GLY A 279 -7.60 -20.82 6.03
N LEU A 280 -8.30 -21.51 5.10
CA LEU A 280 -9.26 -20.89 4.18
C LEU A 280 -10.38 -20.12 4.89
N ALA A 281 -10.84 -20.62 6.03
CA ALA A 281 -11.87 -19.90 6.80
C ALA A 281 -11.38 -18.52 7.29
N ALA A 282 -10.11 -18.40 7.68
CA ALA A 282 -9.53 -17.12 8.07
C ALA A 282 -9.36 -16.18 6.86
N LEU A 283 -9.02 -16.73 5.69
CA LEU A 283 -8.95 -15.98 4.45
C LEU A 283 -10.33 -15.44 4.03
N GLU A 284 -11.37 -16.28 4.08
CA GLU A 284 -12.75 -15.86 3.74
C GLU A 284 -13.24 -14.75 4.69
N MET A 285 -12.98 -14.88 6.00
CA MET A 285 -13.31 -13.84 6.98
C MET A 285 -12.58 -12.53 6.68
N PHE A 286 -11.30 -12.59 6.35
CA PHE A 286 -10.51 -11.43 6.02
C PHE A 286 -11.03 -10.71 4.75
N LEU A 287 -11.29 -11.46 3.67
CA LEU A 287 -11.82 -10.89 2.43
C LEU A 287 -13.22 -10.28 2.64
N THR A 288 -14.04 -10.90 3.49
CA THR A 288 -15.35 -10.35 3.89
C THR A 288 -15.18 -9.03 4.65
N ALA A 289 -14.25 -8.96 5.61
CA ALA A 289 -13.96 -7.74 6.36
C ALA A 289 -13.46 -6.62 5.42
N ARG A 290 -12.57 -6.96 4.47
CA ARG A 290 -12.08 -6.03 3.45
C ARG A 290 -13.23 -5.49 2.59
N LEU A 291 -14.09 -6.36 2.06
CA LEU A 291 -15.27 -5.96 1.29
C LEU A 291 -16.17 -5.00 2.08
N PHE A 292 -16.39 -5.29 3.36
CA PHE A 292 -17.18 -4.44 4.24
C PHE A 292 -16.56 -3.04 4.41
N MET A 293 -15.25 -2.94 4.56
CA MET A 293 -14.56 -1.64 4.63
C MET A 293 -14.74 -0.83 3.33
N TYR A 294 -14.67 -1.48 2.17
CA TYR A 294 -14.97 -0.80 0.90
C TYR A 294 -16.38 -0.23 0.89
N GLN A 295 -17.37 -1.01 1.30
CA GLN A 295 -18.77 -0.61 1.29
C GLN A 295 -19.10 0.51 2.29
N GLN A 296 -18.48 0.49 3.48
CA GLN A 296 -18.82 1.39 4.58
C GLN A 296 -17.95 2.66 4.63
N VAL A 297 -16.69 2.56 4.23
CA VAL A 297 -15.71 3.64 4.38
C VAL A 297 -15.30 4.20 3.02
N TYR A 298 -14.62 3.42 2.19
CA TYR A 298 -13.99 3.96 0.97
C TYR A 298 -15.03 4.39 -0.07
N PHE A 299 -16.15 3.66 -0.17
CA PHE A 299 -17.27 4.00 -1.06
C PHE A 299 -18.43 4.68 -0.33
N HIS A 300 -18.16 5.30 0.84
CA HIS A 300 -19.21 6.04 1.54
C HIS A 300 -19.75 7.19 0.66
N ARG A 301 -21.08 7.35 0.61
CA ARG A 301 -21.74 8.33 -0.30
C ARG A 301 -21.21 9.76 -0.20
N THR A 302 -20.88 10.21 1.02
CA THR A 302 -20.34 11.57 1.23
C THR A 302 -18.88 11.66 0.80
N VAL A 303 -18.09 10.61 0.98
CA VAL A 303 -16.70 10.52 0.48
C VAL A 303 -16.72 10.66 -1.04
N ARG A 304 -17.51 9.84 -1.74
CA ARG A 304 -17.64 9.89 -3.21
C ARG A 304 -18.12 11.27 -3.71
N GLY A 305 -19.04 11.92 -2.99
CA GLY A 305 -19.47 13.29 -3.31
C GLY A 305 -18.34 14.32 -3.22
N ILE A 306 -17.46 14.20 -2.21
CA ILE A 306 -16.26 15.05 -2.08
C ILE A 306 -15.24 14.72 -3.18
N ASP A 307 -15.08 13.45 -3.54
CA ASP A 307 -14.17 13.03 -4.60
C ASP A 307 -14.57 13.59 -5.97
N LEU A 308 -15.88 13.74 -6.24
CA LEU A 308 -16.37 14.42 -7.44
C LEU A 308 -15.96 15.91 -7.47
N ASP A 309 -15.99 16.58 -6.33
CA ASP A 309 -15.51 17.96 -6.23
C ASP A 309 -13.98 18.03 -6.38
N LEU A 310 -13.25 17.11 -5.75
CA LEU A 310 -11.80 17.02 -5.87
C LEU A 310 -11.35 16.75 -7.31
N ALA A 311 -12.05 15.91 -8.06
CA ALA A 311 -11.69 15.58 -9.44
C ALA A 311 -11.64 16.82 -10.36
N GLU A 312 -12.50 17.84 -10.09
CA GLU A 312 -12.48 19.08 -10.86
C GLU A 312 -11.28 19.99 -10.57
N VAL A 313 -10.74 19.93 -9.35
CA VAL A 313 -9.72 20.88 -8.88
C VAL A 313 -8.32 20.30 -8.74
N PHE A 314 -8.18 18.99 -8.71
CA PHE A 314 -6.96 18.34 -8.27
C PHE A 314 -5.81 18.52 -9.26
N ALA A 315 -5.98 18.08 -10.51
CA ALA A 315 -4.92 18.20 -11.52
C ALA A 315 -4.52 19.67 -11.80
N PRO A 316 -5.44 20.64 -11.93
CA PRO A 316 -5.06 22.06 -12.03
C PRO A 316 -4.25 22.55 -10.84
N SER A 317 -4.58 22.11 -9.62
CA SER A 317 -3.88 22.52 -8.41
C SER A 317 -2.47 21.95 -8.32
N ILE A 318 -2.31 20.68 -8.65
CA ILE A 318 -0.98 20.05 -8.69
C ILE A 318 -0.12 20.71 -9.76
N ARG A 319 -0.68 21.00 -10.94
CA ARG A 319 0.05 21.72 -12.00
C ARG A 319 0.48 23.11 -11.54
N ALA A 320 -0.34 23.83 -10.82
CA ALA A 320 0.01 25.16 -10.28
C ALA A 320 1.14 25.10 -9.24
N ILE A 321 1.27 24.00 -8.50
CA ILE A 321 2.32 23.80 -7.48
C ILE A 321 3.56 23.16 -8.08
N PHE A 322 3.38 22.06 -8.80
CA PHE A 322 4.46 21.22 -9.29
C PHE A 322 4.86 21.53 -10.75
N GLY A 323 3.98 22.11 -11.58
CA GLY A 323 4.15 22.32 -13.01
C GLY A 323 3.70 21.13 -13.86
N ASP A 324 4.09 21.13 -15.14
CA ASP A 324 3.66 20.15 -16.14
C ASP A 324 4.57 18.91 -16.24
N GLY A 325 5.67 18.86 -15.51
CA GLY A 325 6.65 17.75 -15.55
C GLY A 325 6.15 16.49 -14.86
N SER A 326 6.71 15.35 -15.30
CA SER A 326 6.46 14.07 -14.62
C SER A 326 7.16 14.02 -13.26
N PRO A 327 6.50 13.54 -12.19
CA PRO A 327 7.16 13.28 -10.92
C PRO A 327 8.35 12.31 -11.02
N ALA A 328 8.36 11.41 -12.00
CA ALA A 328 9.45 10.47 -12.23
C ALA A 328 10.72 11.14 -12.76
N ASP A 329 10.60 12.32 -13.41
CA ASP A 329 11.73 13.06 -13.98
C ASP A 329 12.47 13.93 -12.96
N ASP A 330 11.82 14.24 -11.81
CA ASP A 330 12.39 15.09 -10.75
C ASP A 330 11.93 14.61 -9.36
N LEU A 331 12.55 13.53 -8.89
CA LEU A 331 12.25 12.94 -7.59
C LEU A 331 12.57 13.91 -6.44
N GLY A 332 13.64 14.69 -6.56
CA GLY A 332 14.03 15.66 -5.53
C GLY A 332 12.92 16.65 -5.24
N ARG A 333 12.28 17.16 -6.28
CA ARG A 333 11.14 18.06 -6.18
C ARG A 333 9.86 17.33 -5.77
N TYR A 334 9.68 16.08 -6.21
CA TYR A 334 8.55 15.27 -5.80
C TYR A 334 8.56 15.00 -4.28
N ALA A 335 9.73 14.94 -3.67
CA ALA A 335 9.88 14.79 -2.22
C ALA A 335 9.21 15.93 -1.41
N ASP A 336 9.12 17.15 -1.99
CA ASP A 336 8.48 18.30 -1.36
C ASP A 336 6.95 18.37 -1.59
N LEU A 337 6.42 17.54 -2.49
CA LEU A 337 5.00 17.51 -2.81
C LEU A 337 4.25 16.56 -1.87
N ASP A 338 3.57 17.13 -0.88
CA ASP A 338 2.73 16.40 0.06
C ASP A 338 1.33 17.01 0.22
N GLU A 339 0.48 16.37 0.99
CA GLU A 339 -0.90 16.80 1.17
C GLU A 339 -1.02 18.09 1.98
N TYR A 340 -0.09 18.35 2.91
CA TYR A 340 -0.09 19.59 3.70
C TYR A 340 0.25 20.80 2.82
N ALA A 341 1.23 20.64 1.92
CA ALA A 341 1.57 21.70 0.96
C ALA A 341 0.38 22.03 0.06
N LEU A 342 -0.31 21.01 -0.47
CA LEU A 342 -1.50 21.20 -1.29
C LEU A 342 -2.62 21.88 -0.51
N LEU A 343 -2.98 21.38 0.67
CA LEU A 343 -4.10 21.92 1.46
C LEU A 343 -3.82 23.34 1.97
N HIS A 344 -2.57 23.63 2.36
CA HIS A 344 -2.18 24.99 2.73
C HIS A 344 -2.39 25.96 1.56
N GLN A 345 -1.96 25.58 0.37
CA GLN A 345 -2.13 26.40 -0.84
C GLN A 345 -3.62 26.53 -1.22
N ALA A 346 -4.38 25.44 -1.17
CA ALA A 346 -5.81 25.44 -1.43
C ALA A 346 -6.58 26.39 -0.50
N ALA A 347 -6.21 26.43 0.79
CA ALA A 347 -6.80 27.37 1.74
C ALA A 347 -6.53 28.83 1.38
N ARG A 348 -5.36 29.15 0.84
CA ARG A 348 -5.02 30.51 0.40
C ARG A 348 -5.79 30.90 -0.87
N TRP A 349 -5.83 30.05 -1.87
CA TRP A 349 -6.65 30.25 -3.07
C TRP A 349 -8.12 30.47 -2.72
N GLY A 350 -8.67 29.65 -1.79
CA GLY A 350 -10.05 29.79 -1.32
C GLY A 350 -10.37 31.15 -0.65
N ARG A 351 -9.34 31.90 -0.21
CA ARG A 351 -9.45 33.27 0.29
C ARG A 351 -9.20 34.35 -0.78
N GLY A 352 -8.89 33.93 -2.02
CA GLY A 352 -8.57 34.86 -3.11
C GLY A 352 -7.14 35.39 -3.04
N GLU A 353 -6.24 34.68 -2.36
CA GLU A 353 -4.83 35.05 -2.30
C GLU A 353 -4.07 34.37 -3.44
N ASP A 354 -3.51 35.15 -4.37
CA ASP A 354 -2.51 34.65 -5.30
C ASP A 354 -1.18 34.48 -4.56
N VAL A 355 -0.69 33.25 -4.44
CA VAL A 355 0.56 33.02 -3.75
C VAL A 355 1.49 32.17 -4.59
N VAL A 356 2.62 32.74 -4.88
CA VAL A 356 3.78 32.05 -5.43
C VAL A 356 4.55 31.45 -4.25
N LEU A 357 4.51 30.13 -4.10
CA LEU A 357 5.52 29.44 -3.30
C LEU A 357 6.83 29.46 -4.10
N THR A 358 7.85 30.09 -3.57
CA THR A 358 9.18 30.09 -4.21
C THR A 358 10.04 28.97 -3.63
N PRO A 359 10.72 28.18 -4.47
CA PRO A 359 10.75 28.18 -5.93
C PRO A 359 9.70 27.22 -6.52
N ALA A 360 8.54 27.75 -6.94
CA ALA A 360 7.58 26.94 -7.65
C ALA A 360 7.85 27.04 -9.16
N PRO A 361 7.96 25.96 -9.89
CA PRO A 361 7.99 25.96 -11.35
C PRO A 361 6.60 26.06 -11.99
N GLY A 362 5.53 25.84 -11.22
CA GLY A 362 4.20 26.31 -11.56
C GLY A 362 4.07 27.82 -11.28
N ASP A 363 3.13 28.49 -11.92
CA ASP A 363 2.89 29.92 -11.71
C ASP A 363 2.16 30.23 -10.39
N GLY A 364 1.83 29.21 -9.60
CA GLY A 364 1.13 29.29 -8.32
C GLY A 364 -0.33 29.74 -8.45
N ARG A 365 -0.85 29.87 -9.67
CA ARG A 365 -2.18 30.42 -9.94
C ARG A 365 -3.17 29.35 -10.38
N ILE A 366 -4.41 29.50 -9.95
CA ILE A 366 -5.53 28.67 -10.39
C ILE A 366 -6.67 29.54 -10.87
N ALA A 367 -7.52 28.99 -11.72
CA ALA A 367 -8.72 29.71 -12.17
C ALA A 367 -9.68 30.00 -11.00
N PRO A 368 -10.39 31.15 -11.01
CA PRO A 368 -11.28 31.55 -9.91
C PRO A 368 -12.34 30.50 -9.53
N HIS A 369 -12.86 29.74 -10.52
CA HIS A 369 -13.82 28.67 -10.25
C HIS A 369 -13.18 27.52 -9.47
N VAL A 370 -11.91 27.15 -9.75
CA VAL A 370 -11.14 26.12 -9.01
C VAL A 370 -10.95 26.58 -7.55
N ALA A 371 -10.58 27.83 -7.32
CA ALA A 371 -10.49 28.42 -5.98
C ALA A 371 -11.82 28.38 -5.23
N GLY A 372 -12.92 28.67 -5.93
CA GLY A 372 -14.28 28.59 -5.38
C GLY A 372 -14.64 27.17 -4.94
N ILE A 373 -14.30 26.14 -5.72
CA ILE A 373 -14.55 24.74 -5.37
C ILE A 373 -13.71 24.33 -4.15
N TRP A 374 -12.42 24.67 -4.11
CA TRP A 374 -11.59 24.43 -2.92
C TRP A 374 -12.20 25.04 -1.65
N ARG A 375 -12.74 26.26 -1.75
CA ARG A 375 -13.43 26.87 -0.62
C ARG A 375 -14.63 26.05 -0.16
N GLN A 376 -15.42 25.48 -1.07
CA GLN A 376 -16.56 24.61 -0.73
C GLN A 376 -16.09 23.32 -0.06
N ILE A 377 -15.07 22.66 -0.63
CA ILE A 377 -14.48 21.43 -0.07
C ILE A 377 -14.01 21.68 1.38
N LEU A 378 -13.18 22.72 1.60
CA LEU A 378 -12.60 23.02 2.91
C LEU A 378 -13.65 23.43 3.95
N LEU A 379 -14.77 24.01 3.52
CA LEU A 379 -15.91 24.35 4.39
C LEU A 379 -16.90 23.20 4.54
N ARG A 380 -16.61 22.02 3.95
CA ARG A 380 -17.50 20.84 3.91
C ARG A 380 -18.89 21.19 3.36
N ARG A 381 -18.93 21.90 2.28
CA ARG A 381 -20.15 22.22 1.54
C ARG A 381 -20.12 21.50 0.20
N PRO A 382 -20.41 20.17 0.17
CA PRO A 382 -20.33 19.40 -1.08
C PRO A 382 -21.34 19.91 -2.08
N ARG A 383 -20.92 20.03 -3.34
CA ARG A 383 -21.77 20.44 -4.46
C ARG A 383 -22.61 19.30 -5.01
N TRP A 384 -22.27 18.06 -4.61
CA TRP A 384 -22.92 16.85 -5.10
C TRP A 384 -23.62 16.11 -3.94
N ARG A 385 -24.87 15.69 -4.17
CA ARG A 385 -25.66 14.89 -3.24
C ARG A 385 -26.12 13.61 -3.91
N ALA A 386 -25.90 12.47 -3.26
CA ALA A 386 -26.43 11.19 -3.70
C ALA A 386 -27.96 11.19 -3.58
N GLU A 387 -28.66 10.92 -4.70
CA GLU A 387 -30.10 10.86 -4.81
C GLU A 387 -30.62 9.43 -4.91
N ALA A 388 -29.87 8.57 -5.60
CA ALA A 388 -30.19 7.15 -5.75
C ALA A 388 -28.94 6.30 -5.61
N GLU A 389 -29.12 5.08 -5.11
CA GLU A 389 -28.06 4.07 -4.95
C GLU A 389 -28.57 2.72 -5.48
N VAL A 390 -27.67 1.99 -6.13
CA VAL A 390 -27.85 0.59 -6.51
C VAL A 390 -26.67 -0.22 -6.04
N ARG A 391 -26.93 -1.44 -5.61
CA ARG A 391 -25.88 -2.42 -5.26
C ARG A 391 -26.07 -3.66 -6.10
N ALA A 392 -25.00 -4.21 -6.62
CA ALA A 392 -25.01 -5.45 -7.37
C ALA A 392 -23.72 -6.24 -7.11
N GLU A 393 -23.85 -7.54 -7.17
CA GLU A 393 -22.72 -8.48 -7.13
C GLU A 393 -22.65 -9.20 -8.46
N PHE A 394 -21.45 -9.46 -8.96
CA PHE A 394 -21.27 -10.12 -10.24
C PHE A 394 -19.95 -10.89 -10.30
N GLU A 395 -19.86 -11.85 -11.21
CA GLU A 395 -18.72 -12.78 -11.29
C GLU A 395 -17.73 -12.42 -12.39
N VAL A 396 -18.19 -11.86 -13.51
CA VAL A 396 -17.35 -11.54 -14.68
C VAL A 396 -17.88 -10.35 -15.44
N GLY A 397 -17.01 -9.63 -16.14
CA GLY A 397 -17.37 -8.56 -17.06
C GLY A 397 -17.63 -7.22 -16.38
N PRO A 398 -18.24 -6.28 -17.10
CA PRO A 398 -18.63 -4.98 -16.55
C PRO A 398 -19.80 -5.11 -15.58
N PRO A 399 -20.04 -4.08 -14.73
CA PRO A 399 -21.22 -4.05 -13.87
C PRO A 399 -22.53 -4.35 -14.63
N PRO A 400 -23.49 -5.06 -14.00
CA PRO A 400 -24.73 -5.43 -14.66
C PRO A 400 -25.48 -4.21 -15.20
N ALA A 401 -25.72 -4.20 -16.51
CA ALA A 401 -26.34 -3.06 -17.21
C ALA A 401 -27.75 -2.72 -16.64
N GLU A 402 -28.50 -3.74 -16.24
CA GLU A 402 -29.82 -3.57 -15.62
C GLU A 402 -29.72 -2.79 -14.29
N ALA A 403 -28.73 -3.12 -13.45
CA ALA A 403 -28.50 -2.40 -12.20
C ALA A 403 -28.12 -0.93 -12.47
N VAL A 404 -27.20 -0.69 -13.40
CA VAL A 404 -26.78 0.66 -13.77
C VAL A 404 -27.94 1.48 -14.38
N ALA A 405 -28.78 0.85 -15.19
CA ALA A 405 -29.94 1.49 -15.82
C ALA A 405 -30.96 2.03 -14.79
N THR A 406 -31.07 1.43 -13.61
CA THR A 406 -31.96 1.92 -12.54
C THR A 406 -31.60 3.31 -12.03
N LEU A 407 -30.33 3.74 -12.21
CA LEU A 407 -29.88 5.08 -11.82
C LEU A 407 -30.37 6.18 -12.77
N GLY A 408 -30.87 5.78 -13.93
CA GLY A 408 -31.42 6.69 -14.94
C GLY A 408 -30.36 7.59 -15.59
N ALA A 409 -30.77 8.27 -16.65
CA ALA A 409 -29.95 9.30 -17.29
C ALA A 409 -30.13 10.66 -16.60
N GLY A 410 -29.23 11.59 -16.84
CA GLY A 410 -29.35 12.94 -16.33
C GLY A 410 -28.72 13.98 -17.23
N GLU A 411 -29.00 15.25 -16.97
CA GLU A 411 -28.43 16.37 -17.71
C GLU A 411 -26.91 16.48 -17.41
N PRO A 412 -26.06 16.59 -18.46
CA PRO A 412 -24.65 16.84 -18.28
C PRO A 412 -24.39 18.06 -17.39
N GLY A 413 -23.46 17.95 -16.43
CA GLY A 413 -23.13 19.00 -15.48
C GLY A 413 -24.12 19.16 -14.30
N ARG A 414 -25.29 18.51 -14.33
CA ARG A 414 -26.25 18.46 -13.21
C ARG A 414 -26.35 17.10 -12.55
N VAL A 415 -26.06 16.05 -13.31
CA VAL A 415 -26.12 14.66 -12.82
C VAL A 415 -24.83 13.94 -13.17
N ILE A 416 -24.30 13.17 -12.21
CA ILE A 416 -23.16 12.26 -12.38
C ILE A 416 -23.59 10.87 -11.91
N ILE A 417 -23.30 9.86 -12.73
CA ILE A 417 -23.41 8.45 -12.35
C ILE A 417 -22.02 7.99 -11.94
N ASP A 418 -21.87 7.67 -10.67
CA ASP A 418 -20.63 7.17 -10.07
C ASP A 418 -20.76 5.66 -9.85
N LEU A 419 -19.83 4.89 -10.40
CA LEU A 419 -19.83 3.43 -10.32
C LEU A 419 -18.56 2.97 -9.58
N ALA A 420 -18.68 2.72 -8.28
CA ALA A 420 -17.59 2.22 -7.46
C ALA A 420 -17.64 0.68 -7.45
N VAL A 421 -16.62 0.05 -8.01
CA VAL A 421 -16.49 -1.41 -8.08
C VAL A 421 -15.31 -1.85 -7.22
N VAL A 422 -15.52 -2.86 -6.38
CA VAL A 422 -14.46 -3.54 -5.65
C VAL A 422 -14.31 -4.97 -6.15
N ASP A 423 -13.06 -5.38 -6.38
CA ASP A 423 -12.68 -6.79 -6.50
C ASP A 423 -12.72 -7.40 -5.10
N ALA A 424 -13.78 -8.15 -4.82
CA ALA A 424 -14.03 -8.74 -3.51
C ALA A 424 -13.35 -10.12 -3.36
N ARG A 425 -13.16 -10.80 -4.47
CA ARG A 425 -12.47 -12.09 -4.55
C ARG A 425 -11.57 -12.08 -5.80
N PRO A 426 -10.27 -12.41 -5.68
CA PRO A 426 -9.38 -12.47 -6.84
C PRO A 426 -9.94 -13.41 -7.91
N SER A 427 -9.70 -13.06 -9.18
CA SER A 427 -10.18 -13.87 -10.30
C SER A 427 -9.62 -15.30 -10.22
N ALA A 428 -10.38 -16.29 -10.71
CA ALA A 428 -9.99 -17.69 -10.63
C ALA A 428 -8.63 -17.97 -11.30
N ALA A 429 -8.35 -17.29 -12.41
CA ALA A 429 -7.10 -17.48 -13.16
C ALA A 429 -5.86 -16.95 -12.42
N ASP A 430 -6.02 -15.83 -11.68
CA ASP A 430 -4.91 -15.21 -10.94
C ASP A 430 -4.76 -15.81 -9.54
N ALA A 431 -5.87 -16.24 -8.92
CA ALA A 431 -5.87 -16.76 -7.56
C ALA A 431 -5.01 -18.01 -7.39
N ASP A 432 -5.13 -18.98 -8.31
CA ASP A 432 -4.36 -20.21 -8.25
C ASP A 432 -2.87 -20.02 -8.60
N ALA A 433 -2.55 -18.96 -9.35
CA ALA A 433 -1.16 -18.58 -9.65
C ALA A 433 -0.49 -17.82 -8.49
N LEU A 434 -1.28 -17.14 -7.66
CA LEU A 434 -0.78 -16.29 -6.56
C LEU A 434 -0.77 -17.01 -5.21
N LEU A 435 -1.61 -18.01 -5.02
CA LEU A 435 -1.72 -18.77 -3.78
C LEU A 435 -2.09 -20.22 -4.05
N ALA A 436 -1.15 -21.13 -3.82
CA ALA A 436 -1.44 -22.55 -3.82
C ALA A 436 -2.22 -22.95 -2.55
N VAL A 437 -3.10 -23.94 -2.65
CA VAL A 437 -3.82 -24.49 -1.50
C VAL A 437 -3.47 -25.95 -1.33
N ALA A 438 -3.02 -26.35 -0.14
CA ALA A 438 -2.73 -27.74 0.21
C ALA A 438 -3.93 -28.36 0.96
N GLY A 439 -4.44 -29.48 0.42
CA GLY A 439 -5.52 -30.25 1.04
C GLY A 439 -5.06 -31.06 2.24
N ARG A 440 -6.02 -31.51 3.06
CA ARG A 440 -5.80 -32.53 4.08
C ARG A 440 -5.39 -33.83 3.42
N ASP A 441 -4.55 -34.59 4.02
CA ASP A 441 -4.04 -35.88 3.52
C ASP A 441 -3.18 -35.81 2.23
N GLY A 442 -2.57 -34.64 1.95
CA GLY A 442 -1.68 -34.46 0.78
C GLY A 442 -2.39 -34.46 -0.57
N ARG A 443 -3.73 -34.45 -0.58
CA ARG A 443 -4.50 -34.31 -1.83
C ARG A 443 -4.42 -32.89 -2.34
N PRO A 444 -4.47 -32.66 -3.67
CA PRO A 444 -4.71 -31.35 -4.22
C PRO A 444 -5.99 -30.78 -3.59
N ALA A 445 -5.91 -29.59 -3.02
CA ALA A 445 -7.09 -28.91 -2.53
C ALA A 445 -7.94 -28.42 -3.72
N ARG A 446 -9.17 -28.07 -3.41
CA ARG A 446 -10.04 -27.37 -4.36
C ARG A 446 -9.33 -26.11 -4.88
N PRO A 447 -9.57 -25.70 -6.15
CA PRO A 447 -9.17 -24.39 -6.63
C PRO A 447 -9.61 -23.30 -5.64
N LEU A 448 -8.78 -22.29 -5.42
CA LEU A 448 -9.08 -21.24 -4.45
C LEU A 448 -10.43 -20.53 -4.76
N ALA A 449 -10.74 -20.35 -6.03
CA ALA A 449 -12.02 -19.77 -6.45
C ALA A 449 -13.24 -20.59 -5.99
N GLU A 450 -13.16 -21.92 -6.01
CA GLU A 450 -14.23 -22.78 -5.48
C GLU A 450 -14.29 -22.75 -3.94
N ALA A 451 -13.14 -22.62 -3.29
CA ALA A 451 -13.04 -22.55 -1.84
C ALA A 451 -13.64 -21.24 -1.29
N LEU A 452 -13.57 -20.16 -2.06
CA LEU A 452 -14.10 -18.83 -1.73
C LEU A 452 -15.47 -18.55 -2.38
N GLY A 453 -16.16 -19.56 -2.89
CA GLY A 453 -17.40 -19.42 -3.66
C GLY A 453 -18.59 -18.76 -2.92
N ARG A 454 -18.44 -18.44 -1.64
CA ARG A 454 -19.43 -17.67 -0.86
C ARG A 454 -19.29 -16.16 -1.05
N LEU A 455 -18.14 -15.69 -1.56
CA LEU A 455 -17.87 -14.29 -1.83
C LEU A 455 -18.12 -14.02 -3.31
N PRO A 456 -18.77 -12.90 -3.70
CA PRO A 456 -18.82 -12.48 -5.09
C PRO A 456 -17.42 -12.16 -5.60
N ALA A 457 -17.17 -12.28 -6.91
CA ALA A 457 -15.91 -11.80 -7.46
C ALA A 457 -15.84 -10.27 -7.39
N PHE A 458 -16.92 -9.61 -7.74
CA PHE A 458 -17.01 -8.15 -7.74
C PHE A 458 -18.28 -7.66 -7.02
N ALA A 459 -18.17 -6.52 -6.35
CA ALA A 459 -19.30 -5.80 -5.79
C ALA A 459 -19.33 -4.36 -6.31
N LEU A 460 -20.49 -3.94 -6.79
CA LEU A 460 -20.78 -2.59 -7.29
C LEU A 460 -21.58 -1.82 -6.25
N ILE A 461 -21.18 -0.57 -6.02
CA ILE A 461 -22.05 0.46 -5.45
C ILE A 461 -22.16 1.59 -6.48
N GLY A 462 -23.24 1.60 -7.23
CA GLY A 462 -23.55 2.65 -8.19
C GLY A 462 -24.39 3.75 -7.54
N ARG A 463 -24.08 5.02 -7.82
CA ARG A 463 -24.84 6.17 -7.30
C ARG A 463 -25.12 7.19 -8.38
N ARG A 464 -26.32 7.75 -8.28
CA ARG A 464 -26.70 8.96 -8.99
C ARG A 464 -26.46 10.16 -8.06
N PHE A 465 -25.56 11.03 -8.47
CA PHE A 465 -25.34 12.30 -7.80
C PHE A 465 -26.00 13.44 -8.56
N VAL A 466 -26.63 14.34 -7.82
CA VAL A 466 -27.22 15.57 -8.38
C VAL A 466 -26.50 16.77 -7.80
N ARG A 467 -26.34 17.81 -8.63
CA ARG A 467 -25.74 19.07 -8.21
C ARG A 467 -26.69 19.83 -7.29
N VAL A 468 -26.18 20.29 -6.16
CA VAL A 468 -26.95 21.11 -5.21
C VAL A 468 -26.96 22.55 -5.73
N ASP A 469 -28.14 23.10 -6.00
CA ASP A 469 -28.30 24.49 -6.45
C ASP A 469 -27.84 25.46 -5.35
N GLY A 470 -27.03 26.43 -5.73
CA GLY A 470 -26.53 27.46 -4.81
C GLY A 470 -25.25 27.09 -4.03
N ALA A 471 -24.59 25.98 -4.34
CA ALA A 471 -23.29 25.62 -3.81
C ALA A 471 -22.14 26.22 -4.65
#